data_9834de521aa8a8230b7cbd3376588c48
#
_entry.id   9834de521aa8a8230b7cbd3376588c48
#
_cell.length_a   1.000
_cell.length_b   1.000
_cell.length_c   1.000
_cell.angle_alpha   90.00
_cell.angle_beta   90.00
_cell.angle_gamma   90.00
#
_symmetry.space_group_name_H-M   'P 1'
#
loop_
_entity.id
_entity.type
_entity.pdbx_description
1 polymer ?
#
loop_
_entity_poly.entity_id
_entity_poly.type
_entity_poly.pdbx_seq_one_letter_code
_entity_poly.pdbx_strand_id
1 'polypeptide(L)' 'MTKLKLGPLPDDKPVKISIELPAGVHRDLVAYAEVLGRSTGQSVPDPAKLIVPMIERFMATDRAFAKARGIPA' A
#
# COMPACT_ATOMS: atom_id res chain seq x y z
N MET A 1 37.38 0.49 13.63
CA MET A 1 36.34 0.40 12.64
C MET A 1 35.39 1.59 12.71
N THR A 2 35.17 2.22 11.61
CA THR A 2 34.33 3.39 11.57
C THR A 2 32.87 3.00 11.56
N LYS A 3 32.12 3.57 12.47
CA LYS A 3 30.69 3.33 12.54
C LYS A 3 29.98 4.50 11.86
N LEU A 4 29.30 4.21 10.78
CA LEU A 4 28.61 5.25 10.07
C LEU A 4 27.36 5.70 10.85
N LYS A 5 27.04 6.95 10.69
CA LYS A 5 25.91 7.54 11.38
C LYS A 5 24.60 6.87 11.02
N LEU A 6 24.44 6.50 9.76
CA LEU A 6 23.26 5.80 9.31
C LEU A 6 23.14 4.41 9.86
N GLY A 7 24.29 3.78 10.15
CA GLY A 7 24.27 2.38 10.51
C GLY A 7 23.90 1.50 9.32
N PRO A 8 23.55 0.26 9.56
CA PRO A 8 23.12 -0.61 8.48
C PRO A 8 21.79 -0.12 7.90
N LEU A 9 21.72 -0.09 6.58
CA LEU A 9 20.48 0.32 5.92
C LEU A 9 19.45 -0.78 6.04
N PRO A 10 18.18 -0.41 6.23
CA PRO A 10 17.13 -1.42 6.21
C PRO A 10 17.05 -2.08 4.85
N ASP A 11 16.65 -3.33 4.84
CA ASP A 11 16.44 -4.05 3.59
C ASP A 11 15.10 -3.64 3.01
N ASP A 12 15.11 -2.69 2.09
CA ASP A 12 13.91 -2.16 1.47
C ASP A 12 13.61 -2.82 0.13
N LYS A 13 14.21 -3.97 -0.13
CA LYS A 13 13.95 -4.65 -1.37
C LYS A 13 12.48 -5.06 -1.45
N PRO A 14 11.81 -4.79 -2.56
CA PRO A 14 10.42 -5.19 -2.70
C PRO A 14 10.27 -6.70 -2.58
N VAL A 15 9.24 -7.12 -1.88
CA VAL A 15 8.87 -8.52 -1.78
C VAL A 15 7.74 -8.78 -2.76
N LYS A 16 7.95 -9.75 -3.65
CA LYS A 16 6.94 -10.07 -4.64
C LYS A 16 5.90 -11.01 -4.05
N ILE A 17 4.66 -10.61 -4.13
CA ILE A 17 3.54 -11.41 -3.63
C ILE A 17 2.53 -11.58 -4.75
N SER A 18 2.11 -12.81 -4.97
CA SER A 18 1.05 -13.10 -5.94
C SER A 18 -0.21 -13.46 -5.17
N ILE A 19 -1.32 -12.81 -5.52
CA ILE A 19 -2.59 -13.07 -4.88
C ILE A 19 -3.68 -13.21 -5.93
N GLU A 20 -4.72 -13.93 -5.57
CA GLU A 20 -5.91 -14.03 -6.39
C GLU A 20 -7.01 -13.19 -5.74
N LEU A 21 -7.62 -12.31 -6.51
CA LEU A 21 -8.72 -11.50 -6.02
C LEU A 21 -10.04 -12.15 -6.40
N PRO A 22 -10.99 -12.22 -5.47
CA PRO A 22 -12.35 -12.59 -5.86
C PRO A 22 -12.88 -11.67 -6.96
N ALA A 23 -13.67 -12.21 -7.86
CA ALA A 23 -14.15 -11.45 -9.02
C ALA A 23 -14.85 -10.16 -8.61
N GLY A 24 -15.64 -10.20 -7.54
CA GLY A 24 -16.34 -9.01 -7.06
C GLY A 24 -15.39 -7.94 -6.58
N VAL A 25 -14.35 -8.35 -5.86
CA VAL A 25 -13.35 -7.40 -5.37
C VAL A 25 -12.60 -6.78 -6.53
N HIS A 26 -12.27 -7.57 -7.54
CA HIS A 26 -11.60 -7.06 -8.72
C HIS A 26 -12.46 -6.04 -9.46
N ARG A 27 -13.75 -6.32 -9.63
CA ARG A 27 -14.67 -5.37 -10.27
C ARG A 27 -14.74 -4.05 -9.50
N ASP A 28 -14.79 -4.13 -8.18
CA ASP A 28 -14.84 -2.93 -7.34
C ASP A 28 -13.55 -2.14 -7.45
N LEU A 29 -12.43 -2.84 -7.55
CA LEU A 29 -11.13 -2.18 -7.69
C LEU A 29 -11.03 -1.45 -9.03
N VAL A 30 -11.53 -2.07 -10.10
CA VAL A 30 -11.58 -1.43 -11.42
C VAL A 30 -12.45 -0.19 -11.37
N ALA A 31 -13.62 -0.29 -10.74
CA ALA A 31 -14.53 0.85 -10.61
C ALA A 31 -13.87 1.98 -9.80
N TYR A 32 -13.17 1.63 -8.75
CA TYR A 32 -12.45 2.61 -7.94
C TYR A 32 -11.40 3.35 -8.77
N ALA A 33 -10.66 2.61 -9.60
CA ALA A 33 -9.66 3.21 -10.46
C ALA A 33 -10.28 4.21 -11.44
N GLU A 34 -11.45 3.87 -12.00
CA GLU A 34 -12.15 4.77 -12.91
C GLU A 34 -12.60 6.05 -12.21
N VAL A 35 -13.16 5.91 -11.03
CA VAL A 35 -13.59 7.08 -10.24
C VAL A 35 -12.40 7.96 -9.90
N LEU A 36 -11.30 7.34 -9.50
CA LEU A 36 -10.09 8.08 -9.15
C LEU A 36 -9.55 8.86 -10.35
N GLY A 37 -9.53 8.21 -11.52
CA GLY A 37 -9.07 8.88 -12.74
C GLY A 37 -9.92 10.09 -13.07
N ARG A 38 -11.25 9.96 -12.94
CA ARG A 38 -12.16 11.08 -13.20
C ARG A 38 -11.98 12.19 -12.15
N SER A 39 -11.81 11.81 -10.89
CA SER A 39 -11.66 12.80 -9.82
C SER A 39 -10.39 13.62 -9.95
N THR A 40 -9.32 13.01 -10.41
CA THR A 40 -8.03 13.68 -10.51
C THR A 40 -7.79 14.29 -11.87
N GLY A 41 -8.67 14.03 -12.84
CA GLY A 41 -8.50 14.50 -14.21
C GLY A 41 -7.36 13.82 -14.94
N GLN A 42 -6.90 12.71 -14.43
CA GLN A 42 -5.81 11.94 -15.04
C GLN A 42 -6.36 10.69 -15.73
N SER A 43 -5.51 10.01 -16.47
CA SER A 43 -5.91 8.75 -17.06
C SER A 43 -6.19 7.72 -15.97
N VAL A 44 -7.07 6.76 -16.30
CA VAL A 44 -7.45 5.71 -15.36
C VAL A 44 -6.21 4.88 -15.01
N PRO A 45 -5.87 4.77 -13.72
CA PRO A 45 -4.71 3.97 -13.33
C PRO A 45 -4.99 2.49 -13.45
N ASP A 46 -3.92 1.72 -13.57
CA ASP A 46 -4.01 0.27 -13.51
C ASP A 46 -4.53 -0.14 -12.13
N PRO A 47 -5.61 -0.93 -12.06
CA PRO A 47 -6.16 -1.35 -10.76
C PRO A 47 -5.10 -1.99 -9.85
N ALA A 48 -4.18 -2.76 -10.42
CA ALA A 48 -3.15 -3.42 -9.63
C ALA A 48 -2.26 -2.41 -8.89
N LYS A 49 -2.08 -1.23 -9.45
CA LYS A 49 -1.25 -0.19 -8.84
C LYS A 49 -1.90 0.48 -7.64
N LEU A 50 -3.19 0.24 -7.44
CA LEU A 50 -3.90 0.78 -6.29
C LEU A 50 -3.76 -0.10 -5.05
N ILE A 51 -3.37 -1.35 -5.24
CA ILE A 51 -3.36 -2.32 -4.14
C ILE A 51 -2.38 -1.91 -3.04
N VAL A 52 -1.16 -1.56 -3.40
CA VAL A 52 -0.15 -1.20 -2.41
C VAL A 52 -0.53 0.06 -1.62
N PRO A 53 -0.92 1.17 -2.27
CA PRO A 53 -1.33 2.35 -1.52
C PRO A 53 -2.53 2.09 -0.62
N MET A 54 -3.48 1.27 -1.06
CA MET A 54 -4.65 0.93 -0.25
C MET A 54 -4.25 0.17 1.00
N ILE A 55 -3.35 -0.80 0.86
CA ILE A 55 -2.87 -1.58 2.00
C ILE A 55 -2.11 -0.68 2.96
N GLU A 56 -1.23 0.16 2.44
CA GLU A 56 -0.47 1.09 3.27
C GLU A 56 -1.40 1.99 4.07
N ARG A 57 -2.41 2.54 3.40
CA ARG A 57 -3.35 3.44 4.05
C ARG A 57 -4.19 2.72 5.10
N PHE A 58 -4.63 1.52 4.79
CA PHE A 58 -5.41 0.73 5.74
C PHE A 58 -4.62 0.50 7.02
N MET A 59 -3.38 0.05 6.88
CA MET A 59 -2.55 -0.22 8.04
C MET A 59 -2.18 1.05 8.80
N ALA A 60 -1.95 2.14 8.07
CA ALA A 60 -1.58 3.41 8.70
C ALA A 60 -2.73 4.00 9.52
N THR A 61 -3.96 3.71 9.14
CA THR A 61 -5.13 4.25 9.83
C THR A 61 -5.75 3.26 10.83
N ASP A 62 -5.22 2.06 10.93
CA ASP A 62 -5.72 1.06 11.87
C ASP A 62 -5.05 1.24 13.22
N ARG A 63 -5.77 1.88 14.13
CA ARG A 63 -5.23 2.19 15.45
C ARG A 63 -4.96 0.94 16.28
N ALA A 64 -5.78 -0.07 16.13
CA ALA A 64 -5.59 -1.31 16.86
C ALA A 64 -4.28 -1.99 16.44
N PHE A 65 -3.99 -1.95 15.14
CA PHE A 65 -2.76 -2.51 14.62
C PHE A 65 -1.54 -1.74 15.12
N ALA A 66 -1.60 -0.41 15.06
CA ALA A 66 -0.51 0.42 15.55
C ALA A 66 -0.23 0.18 17.03
N LYS A 67 -1.29 0.04 17.82
CA LYS A 67 -1.18 -0.22 19.24
C LYS A 67 -0.56 -1.59 19.49
N ALA A 68 -1.00 -2.59 18.75
CA ALA A 68 -0.49 -3.96 18.91
C ALA A 68 0.99 -4.07 18.56
N ARG A 69 1.44 -3.25 17.61
CA ARG A 69 2.86 -3.23 17.25
C ARG A 69 3.72 -2.43 18.22
N GLY A 70 3.10 -1.73 19.16
CA GLY A 70 3.86 -0.88 20.08
C GLY A 70 4.37 0.41 19.44
N ILE A 71 3.80 0.80 18.31
CA ILE A 71 4.17 2.05 17.66
C ILE A 71 3.40 3.18 18.32
N PRO A 72 4.09 4.24 18.78
CA PRO A 72 3.39 5.38 19.34
C PRO A 72 2.46 6.02 18.31
N ALA A 73 1.27 6.33 18.73
CA ALA A 73 0.30 6.94 17.85
C ALA A 73 0.60 8.42 17.64
#